data_092f977d8c339085f4a38fbe0a4bdb6b
#
_entry.id   092f977d8c339085f4a38fbe0a4bdb6b
#
_cell.length_a   1.000
_cell.length_b   1.000
_cell.length_c   1.000
_cell.angle_alpha   90.00
_cell.angle_beta   90.00
_cell.angle_gamma   90.00
#
_symmetry.space_group_name_H-M   'P 1'
#
loop_
_entity.id
_entity.type
_entity.pdbx_description
1 polymer ?
#
loop_
_entity_poly.entity_id
_entity_poly.type
_entity_poly.pdbx_seq_one_letter_code
_entity_poly.pdbx_strand_id
1 'polypeptide(L)'
;MIMKLTDKENTVIIHYGCNDFNKPKRTIFWISCVHYIEGEKVYFYEDGNEVDIIEKFKKFIDDNQEKTYIHWSMNKPNFGFTAIQSQYKLLTGIDTSFSPRKKLDLSEYLKDKYGIEYVKREGGRLDNIAKLNSFSGIKENIEVKKGNQANNRLELLFSIYQAEIQGKLKVENTLEAKNPYPRLFVSGDIYYKFIEYTNTKILDWYLDFSYLKKRLEHEKMIYRTKDNEFMRIVHDEMAVPILKDNYYEDYKVKNKLVSLNKSSTSQRENNFNKTFEI
;
A
#
# COMPACT_ATOMS: atom_id res chain seq x y z
N MET A 1 -10.16 -7.21 -4.14
CA MET A 1 -10.07 -8.43 -3.29
C MET A 1 -8.85 -8.27 -2.39
N ILE A 2 -9.05 -8.05 -1.08
CA ILE A 2 -7.92 -7.92 -0.13
C ILE A 2 -7.29 -9.30 0.01
N MET A 3 -6.01 -9.42 -0.30
CA MET A 3 -5.26 -10.67 -0.15
C MET A 3 -5.25 -11.07 1.33
N LYS A 4 -5.74 -12.26 1.65
CA LYS A 4 -5.78 -12.76 3.02
C LYS A 4 -4.34 -13.04 3.48
N LEU A 5 -3.99 -12.57 4.68
CA LEU A 5 -2.71 -12.93 5.29
C LEU A 5 -2.65 -14.44 5.53
N THR A 6 -1.53 -15.05 5.16
CA THR A 6 -1.27 -16.48 5.34
C THR A 6 -0.77 -16.75 6.76
N ASP A 7 -0.81 -18.01 7.19
CA ASP A 7 -0.19 -18.39 8.45
C ASP A 7 1.35 -18.28 8.39
N LYS A 8 1.99 -18.37 9.56
CA LYS A 8 3.44 -18.19 9.70
C LYS A 8 4.29 -19.23 8.93
N GLU A 9 3.81 -20.48 8.80
CA GLU A 9 4.54 -21.56 8.14
C GLU A 9 4.69 -21.32 6.63
N ASN A 10 3.69 -20.67 6.04
CA ASN A 10 3.65 -20.34 4.62
C ASN A 10 4.17 -18.92 4.31
N THR A 11 4.94 -18.34 5.23
CA THR A 11 5.37 -16.94 5.13
C THR A 11 6.88 -16.81 5.24
N VAL A 12 7.46 -15.94 4.42
CA VAL A 12 8.81 -15.40 4.54
C VAL A 12 8.68 -13.89 4.75
N ILE A 13 9.25 -13.35 5.81
CA ILE A 13 9.37 -11.90 5.97
C ILE A 13 10.76 -11.49 5.53
N ILE A 14 10.84 -10.46 4.69
CA ILE A 14 12.08 -10.00 4.08
C ILE A 14 12.33 -8.53 4.30
N HIS A 15 13.59 -8.21 4.53
CA HIS A 15 14.10 -6.84 4.45
C HIS A 15 15.55 -6.86 3.92
N TYR A 16 16.01 -5.73 3.34
CA TYR A 16 17.39 -5.59 2.91
C TYR A 16 17.90 -4.16 3.13
N GLY A 17 19.21 -4.02 3.26
CA GLY A 17 19.89 -2.75 3.38
C GLY A 17 20.69 -2.41 2.14
N CYS A 18 20.53 -1.20 1.65
CA CYS A 18 21.33 -0.63 0.59
C CYS A 18 21.63 0.84 0.88
N ASN A 19 22.59 1.42 0.15
CA ASN A 19 22.79 2.86 0.19
C ASN A 19 21.65 3.62 -0.52
N ASP A 20 21.70 4.95 -0.44
CA ASP A 20 20.66 5.87 -0.91
C ASP A 20 20.07 5.47 -2.27
N PHE A 21 18.74 5.29 -2.28
CA PHE A 21 17.96 4.84 -3.44
C PHE A 21 18.02 5.77 -4.64
N ASN A 22 18.42 7.02 -4.44
CA ASN A 22 18.49 8.04 -5.47
C ASN A 22 19.89 8.15 -6.10
N LYS A 23 20.89 7.38 -5.61
CA LYS A 23 22.24 7.41 -6.19
C LYS A 23 22.38 6.45 -7.38
N PRO A 24 23.16 6.84 -8.41
CA PRO A 24 23.38 5.99 -9.61
C PRO A 24 24.09 4.66 -9.29
N LYS A 25 24.93 4.63 -8.26
CA LYS A 25 25.57 3.41 -7.74
C LYS A 25 24.88 2.99 -6.45
N ARG A 26 23.99 2.01 -6.54
CA ARG A 26 23.47 1.29 -5.37
C ARG A 26 24.46 0.23 -4.97
N THR A 27 24.51 -0.04 -3.68
CA THR A 27 25.22 -1.19 -3.14
C THR A 27 24.30 -1.85 -2.14
N ILE A 28 24.05 -3.12 -2.30
CA ILE A 28 23.32 -3.93 -1.34
C ILE A 28 24.31 -4.40 -0.30
N PHE A 29 24.07 -4.03 0.95
CA PHE A 29 24.98 -4.36 2.06
C PHE A 29 24.64 -5.69 2.71
N TRP A 30 23.35 -6.04 2.72
CA TRP A 30 22.83 -7.27 3.31
C TRP A 30 21.39 -7.54 2.83
N ILE A 31 21.02 -8.81 2.86
CA ILE A 31 19.63 -9.27 2.72
C ILE A 31 19.33 -10.18 3.90
N SER A 32 18.17 -10.00 4.53
CA SER A 32 17.74 -10.83 5.65
C SER A 32 16.29 -11.27 5.48
N CYS A 33 16.04 -12.55 5.77
CA CYS A 33 14.70 -13.11 5.80
C CYS A 33 14.47 -13.87 7.11
N VAL A 34 13.20 -13.96 7.51
CA VAL A 34 12.77 -14.88 8.57
C VAL A 34 11.60 -15.70 8.06
N HIS A 35 11.63 -16.99 8.31
CA HIS A 35 10.56 -17.93 8.00
C HIS A 35 10.46 -19.01 9.06
N TYR A 36 9.46 -19.87 8.94
CA TYR A 36 9.28 -21.00 9.84
C TYR A 36 9.55 -22.32 9.11
N ILE A 37 10.17 -23.25 9.82
CA ILE A 37 10.36 -24.65 9.43
C ILE A 37 10.01 -25.50 10.63
N GLU A 38 9.00 -26.37 10.51
CA GLU A 38 8.54 -27.26 11.59
C GLU A 38 8.24 -26.53 12.91
N GLY A 39 7.65 -25.36 12.85
CA GLY A 39 7.34 -24.53 14.00
C GLY A 39 8.47 -23.66 14.53
N GLU A 40 9.69 -23.90 14.09
CA GLU A 40 10.89 -23.17 14.51
C GLU A 40 11.16 -21.97 13.60
N LYS A 41 11.60 -20.87 14.23
CA LYS A 41 11.94 -19.63 13.54
C LYS A 41 13.37 -19.68 12.99
N VAL A 42 13.50 -19.64 11.68
CA VAL A 42 14.78 -19.73 10.97
C VAL A 42 15.10 -18.43 10.27
N TYR A 43 16.37 -18.01 10.36
CA TYR A 43 16.85 -16.77 9.74
C TYR A 43 17.77 -17.11 8.57
N PHE A 44 17.53 -16.42 7.45
CA PHE A 44 18.49 -16.26 6.38
C PHE A 44 19.11 -14.87 6.52
N TYR A 45 20.43 -14.78 6.53
CA TYR A 45 21.15 -13.52 6.57
C TYR A 45 22.41 -13.62 5.75
N GLU A 46 22.60 -12.70 4.82
CA GLU A 46 23.82 -12.61 4.00
C GLU A 46 24.30 -11.17 3.94
N ASP A 47 25.61 -11.00 4.12
CA ASP A 47 26.35 -9.74 3.94
C ASP A 47 27.71 -10.02 3.26
N GLY A 48 28.48 -8.98 2.93
CA GLY A 48 29.81 -9.10 2.32
C GLY A 48 29.82 -8.73 0.85
N ASN A 49 30.24 -9.67 -0.03
CA ASN A 49 30.27 -9.41 -1.48
C ASN A 49 28.86 -9.31 -2.05
N GLU A 50 28.58 -8.26 -2.81
CA GLU A 50 27.24 -7.95 -3.29
C GLU A 50 26.69 -9.01 -4.26
N VAL A 51 27.54 -9.57 -5.13
CA VAL A 51 27.14 -10.64 -6.06
C VAL A 51 26.76 -11.89 -5.29
N ASP A 52 27.61 -12.28 -4.34
CA ASP A 52 27.39 -13.48 -3.50
C ASP A 52 26.10 -13.37 -2.69
N ILE A 53 25.83 -12.17 -2.11
CA ILE A 53 24.57 -11.89 -1.38
C ILE A 53 23.36 -12.16 -2.29
N ILE A 54 23.39 -11.62 -3.52
CA ILE A 54 22.26 -11.73 -4.45
C ILE A 54 22.10 -13.17 -4.95
N GLU A 55 23.17 -13.88 -5.24
CA GLU A 55 23.14 -15.29 -5.70
C GLU A 55 22.57 -16.21 -4.61
N LYS A 56 23.03 -16.09 -3.38
CA LYS A 56 22.48 -16.84 -2.25
C LYS A 56 21.01 -16.51 -1.99
N PHE A 57 20.64 -15.24 -2.12
CA PHE A 57 19.26 -14.84 -1.99
C PHE A 57 18.38 -15.39 -3.14
N LYS A 58 18.88 -15.40 -4.37
CA LYS A 58 18.19 -16.06 -5.49
C LYS A 58 17.93 -17.52 -5.19
N LYS A 59 18.95 -18.26 -4.74
CA LYS A 59 18.79 -19.66 -4.33
C LYS A 59 17.76 -19.81 -3.21
N PHE A 60 17.80 -18.94 -2.20
CA PHE A 60 16.82 -18.94 -1.12
C PHE A 60 15.38 -18.75 -1.65
N ILE A 61 15.17 -17.85 -2.62
CA ILE A 61 13.86 -17.68 -3.28
C ILE A 61 13.46 -18.97 -4.00
N ASP A 62 14.36 -19.58 -4.76
CA ASP A 62 14.07 -20.79 -5.54
C ASP A 62 13.68 -21.96 -4.62
N ASP A 63 14.34 -22.09 -3.48
CA ASP A 63 14.04 -23.11 -2.46
C ASP A 63 12.73 -22.84 -1.69
N ASN A 64 12.18 -21.64 -1.74
CA ASN A 64 10.99 -21.20 -0.98
C ASN A 64 9.89 -20.56 -1.86
N GLN A 65 9.74 -20.99 -3.12
CA GLN A 65 8.80 -20.39 -4.11
C GLN A 65 7.32 -20.50 -3.71
N GLU A 66 6.95 -21.49 -2.90
CA GLU A 66 5.56 -21.70 -2.49
C GLU A 66 5.13 -20.76 -1.35
N LYS A 67 6.09 -20.18 -0.63
CA LYS A 67 5.83 -19.26 0.48
C LYS A 67 5.42 -17.87 -0.03
N THR A 68 4.67 -17.15 0.78
CA THR A 68 4.32 -15.73 0.54
C THR A 68 5.38 -14.83 1.16
N TYR A 69 6.02 -14.01 0.34
CA TYR A 69 7.03 -13.05 0.79
C TYR A 69 6.39 -11.75 1.24
N ILE A 70 6.45 -11.46 2.53
CA ILE A 70 5.95 -10.24 3.16
C ILE A 70 7.09 -9.25 3.27
N HIS A 71 6.84 -8.05 2.77
CA HIS A 71 7.82 -6.98 2.73
C HIS A 71 7.19 -5.61 3.02
N TRP A 72 8.02 -4.60 3.19
CA TRP A 72 7.59 -3.22 3.36
C TRP A 72 8.09 -2.36 2.21
N SER A 73 7.19 -1.94 1.32
CA SER A 73 7.45 -1.02 0.20
C SER A 73 8.49 -1.53 -0.82
N MET A 74 8.69 -2.85 -0.99
CA MET A 74 9.65 -3.43 -1.92
C MET A 74 9.10 -3.68 -3.34
N ASN A 75 7.93 -3.12 -3.68
CA ASN A 75 7.36 -3.20 -5.03
C ASN A 75 7.77 -2.02 -5.94
N LYS A 76 8.62 -1.11 -5.44
CA LYS A 76 9.06 0.06 -6.21
C LYS A 76 10.21 -0.30 -7.14
N PRO A 77 10.28 0.28 -8.37
CA PRO A 77 11.38 0.00 -9.31
C PRO A 77 12.76 0.34 -8.76
N ASN A 78 12.83 1.34 -7.88
CA ASN A 78 14.07 1.81 -7.27
C ASN A 78 14.35 1.21 -5.88
N PHE A 79 13.42 0.42 -5.34
CA PHE A 79 13.60 -0.28 -4.06
C PHE A 79 12.74 -1.54 -4.03
N GLY A 80 13.37 -2.71 -4.00
CA GLY A 80 12.70 -4.00 -3.93
C GLY A 80 13.28 -5.03 -4.89
N PHE A 81 12.51 -6.05 -5.22
CA PHE A 81 12.97 -7.18 -6.02
C PHE A 81 13.51 -6.75 -7.40
N THR A 82 12.81 -5.85 -8.08
CA THR A 82 13.27 -5.30 -9.38
C THR A 82 14.61 -4.56 -9.25
N ALA A 83 14.80 -3.82 -8.16
CA ALA A 83 16.05 -3.11 -7.91
C ALA A 83 17.22 -4.09 -7.66
N ILE A 84 16.99 -5.18 -6.92
CA ILE A 84 17.98 -6.24 -6.68
C ILE A 84 18.35 -6.93 -7.99
N GLN A 85 17.38 -7.27 -8.83
CA GLN A 85 17.63 -7.87 -10.15
C GLN A 85 18.44 -6.95 -11.07
N SER A 86 18.08 -5.67 -11.12
CA SER A 86 18.79 -4.67 -11.92
C SER A 86 20.24 -4.49 -11.46
N GLN A 87 20.46 -4.55 -10.15
CA GLN A 87 21.80 -4.48 -9.57
C GLN A 87 22.63 -5.72 -9.92
N TYR A 88 22.04 -6.92 -9.85
CA TYR A 88 22.71 -8.14 -10.27
C TYR A 88 23.13 -8.10 -11.74
N LYS A 89 22.21 -7.67 -12.63
CA LYS A 89 22.52 -7.48 -14.05
C LYS A 89 23.66 -6.49 -14.27
N LEU A 90 23.67 -5.40 -13.52
CA LEU A 90 24.73 -4.37 -13.62
C LEU A 90 26.10 -4.95 -13.21
N LEU A 91 26.16 -5.78 -12.19
CA LEU A 91 27.41 -6.32 -11.65
C LEU A 91 27.95 -7.49 -12.46
N THR A 92 27.08 -8.34 -13.01
CA THR A 92 27.47 -9.60 -13.66
C THR A 92 27.31 -9.60 -15.19
N GLY A 93 26.55 -8.66 -15.75
CA GLY A 93 26.10 -8.70 -17.13
C GLY A 93 25.00 -9.74 -17.42
N ILE A 94 24.60 -10.54 -16.44
CA ILE A 94 23.62 -11.61 -16.60
C ILE A 94 22.21 -11.08 -16.40
N ASP A 95 21.37 -11.20 -17.42
CA ASP A 95 19.95 -10.89 -17.36
C ASP A 95 19.18 -12.12 -16.85
N THR A 96 18.88 -12.14 -15.56
CA THR A 96 18.11 -13.21 -14.94
C THR A 96 16.94 -12.61 -14.18
N SER A 97 15.77 -13.23 -14.34
CA SER A 97 14.60 -12.88 -13.56
C SER A 97 14.51 -13.82 -12.36
N PHE A 98 14.55 -13.24 -11.17
CA PHE A 98 14.22 -13.95 -9.93
C PHE A 98 13.34 -13.06 -9.08
N SER A 99 12.20 -13.59 -8.69
CA SER A 99 11.26 -12.89 -7.81
C SER A 99 10.32 -13.92 -7.19
N PRO A 100 9.96 -13.76 -5.93
CA PRO A 100 8.95 -14.64 -5.34
C PRO A 100 7.65 -14.63 -6.15
N ARG A 101 7.03 -15.79 -6.31
CA ARG A 101 5.72 -15.89 -7.00
C ARG A 101 4.60 -15.20 -6.24
N LYS A 102 4.63 -15.30 -4.91
CA LYS A 102 3.63 -14.70 -4.01
C LYS A 102 4.30 -13.60 -3.19
N LYS A 103 3.84 -12.38 -3.35
CA LYS A 103 4.37 -11.20 -2.62
C LYS A 103 3.24 -10.40 -2.00
N LEU A 104 3.46 -9.90 -0.79
CA LEU A 104 2.54 -9.00 -0.13
C LEU A 104 3.31 -7.81 0.45
N ASP A 105 2.97 -6.62 -0.01
CA ASP A 105 3.44 -5.37 0.58
C ASP A 105 2.58 -5.05 1.81
N LEU A 106 3.15 -5.28 3.00
CA LEU A 106 2.43 -5.06 4.25
C LEU A 106 2.02 -3.59 4.43
N SER A 107 2.82 -2.63 3.95
CA SER A 107 2.46 -1.21 4.00
C SER A 107 1.22 -0.90 3.15
N GLU A 108 1.12 -1.50 1.97
CA GLU A 108 -0.02 -1.31 1.09
C GLU A 108 -1.26 -2.06 1.62
N TYR A 109 -1.07 -3.28 2.13
CA TYR A 109 -2.14 -4.04 2.78
C TYR A 109 -2.77 -3.26 3.95
N LEU A 110 -1.95 -2.66 4.82
CA LEU A 110 -2.47 -1.87 5.95
C LEU A 110 -3.20 -0.60 5.48
N LYS A 111 -2.74 0.04 4.41
CA LYS A 111 -3.47 1.17 3.80
C LYS A 111 -4.81 0.75 3.23
N ASP A 112 -4.87 -0.43 2.58
CA ASP A 112 -6.12 -0.95 2.03
C ASP A 112 -7.13 -1.31 3.11
N LYS A 113 -6.64 -1.80 4.24
CA LYS A 113 -7.48 -2.23 5.34
C LYS A 113 -7.92 -1.09 6.27
N TYR A 114 -7.03 -0.17 6.58
CA TYR A 114 -7.21 0.84 7.63
C TYR A 114 -7.23 2.29 7.12
N GLY A 115 -7.04 2.51 5.81
CA GLY A 115 -6.96 3.84 5.22
C GLY A 115 -5.52 4.37 5.12
N ILE A 116 -5.37 5.45 4.34
CA ILE A 116 -4.04 6.05 4.08
C ILE A 116 -3.41 6.60 5.35
N GLU A 117 -4.22 7.10 6.28
CA GLU A 117 -3.79 7.72 7.54
C GLU A 117 -3.82 6.76 8.73
N TYR A 118 -3.70 5.42 8.47
CA TYR A 118 -3.67 4.43 9.54
C TYR A 118 -2.57 4.65 10.58
N VAL A 119 -1.53 5.40 10.21
CA VAL A 119 -0.47 5.92 11.08
C VAL A 119 0.20 7.12 10.39
N LYS A 120 0.69 8.09 11.17
CA LYS A 120 1.39 9.28 10.65
C LYS A 120 2.50 8.91 9.67
N ARG A 121 2.58 9.67 8.58
CA ARG A 121 3.61 9.48 7.55
C ARG A 121 4.95 10.12 7.94
N GLU A 122 4.91 11.24 8.65
CA GLU A 122 6.08 11.97 9.09
C GLU A 122 6.98 11.10 9.99
N GLY A 123 8.28 11.09 9.74
CA GLY A 123 9.22 10.20 10.45
C GLY A 123 9.22 8.73 9.99
N GLY A 124 8.30 8.33 9.10
CA GLY A 124 8.20 6.98 8.54
C GLY A 124 7.11 6.13 9.19
N ARG A 125 6.20 5.60 8.35
CA ARG A 125 5.07 4.77 8.83
C ARG A 125 5.49 3.52 9.59
N LEU A 126 6.58 2.88 9.17
CA LEU A 126 7.07 1.67 9.84
C LEU A 126 7.48 1.96 11.30
N ASP A 127 8.20 3.06 11.53
CA ASP A 127 8.63 3.45 12.86
C ASP A 127 7.46 3.96 13.72
N ASN A 128 6.50 4.66 13.11
CA ASN A 128 5.34 5.17 13.83
C ASN A 128 4.38 4.07 14.28
N ILE A 129 4.11 3.07 13.42
CA ILE A 129 3.28 1.93 13.83
C ILE A 129 3.97 1.07 14.89
N ALA A 130 5.30 0.98 14.84
CA ALA A 130 6.09 0.33 15.88
C ALA A 130 5.96 1.03 17.24
N LYS A 131 6.11 2.36 17.26
CA LYS A 131 5.92 3.17 18.47
C LYS A 131 4.53 3.01 19.07
N LEU A 132 3.49 3.11 18.21
CA LEU A 132 2.09 2.99 18.62
C LEU A 132 1.78 1.64 19.28
N ASN A 133 2.46 0.58 18.83
CA ASN A 133 2.29 -0.79 19.34
C ASN A 133 3.36 -1.21 20.36
N SER A 134 4.29 -0.33 20.71
CA SER A 134 5.39 -0.63 21.64
C SER A 134 6.28 -1.79 21.18
N PHE A 135 6.46 -1.95 19.84
CA PHE A 135 7.34 -2.98 19.29
C PHE A 135 8.80 -2.55 19.39
N SER A 136 9.71 -3.50 19.65
CA SER A 136 11.15 -3.32 19.58
C SER A 136 11.64 -3.18 18.13
N GLY A 137 12.87 -2.68 17.93
CA GLY A 137 13.48 -2.54 16.60
C GLY A 137 13.29 -1.18 15.93
N ILE A 138 12.81 -0.19 16.69
CA ILE A 138 12.80 1.23 16.28
C ILE A 138 14.25 1.71 16.16
N LYS A 139 14.51 2.61 15.18
CA LYS A 139 15.81 3.27 15.05
C LYS A 139 16.16 4.03 16.35
N GLU A 140 16.98 3.44 17.17
CA GLU A 140 17.76 4.20 18.13
C GLU A 140 19.06 4.65 17.44
N ASN A 141 19.48 5.89 17.65
CA ASN A 141 20.69 6.50 17.08
C ASN A 141 21.97 5.92 17.74
N ILE A 142 22.13 4.61 17.70
CA ILE A 142 23.30 3.93 18.23
C ILE A 142 24.04 3.29 17.05
N GLU A 143 25.37 3.35 17.05
CA GLU A 143 26.25 2.59 16.16
C GLU A 143 26.08 1.08 16.36
N VAL A 144 24.93 0.56 15.88
CA VAL A 144 24.63 -0.87 15.94
C VAL A 144 25.35 -1.55 14.77
N LYS A 145 26.07 -2.63 15.04
CA LYS A 145 26.68 -3.48 14.00
C LYS A 145 25.62 -3.81 12.93
N LYS A 146 25.98 -3.72 11.65
CA LYS A 146 25.05 -3.87 10.49
C LYS A 146 24.10 -5.07 10.60
N GLY A 147 24.57 -6.21 11.10
CA GLY A 147 23.75 -7.41 11.31
C GLY A 147 22.62 -7.23 12.33
N ASN A 148 22.85 -6.49 13.41
CA ASN A 148 21.81 -6.22 14.41
C ASN A 148 20.70 -5.31 13.86
N GLN A 149 21.04 -4.34 12.99
CA GLN A 149 20.03 -3.50 12.34
C GLN A 149 19.12 -4.30 11.40
N ALA A 150 19.69 -5.25 10.64
CA ALA A 150 18.94 -6.13 9.77
C ALA A 150 17.89 -6.94 10.56
N ASN A 151 18.33 -7.59 11.62
CA ASN A 151 17.47 -8.41 12.47
C ASN A 151 16.41 -7.57 13.19
N ASN A 152 16.76 -6.40 13.70
CA ASN A 152 15.78 -5.52 14.37
C ASN A 152 14.65 -5.07 13.44
N ARG A 153 14.95 -4.72 12.19
CA ARG A 153 13.92 -4.35 11.19
C ARG A 153 13.08 -5.52 10.78
N LEU A 154 13.69 -6.69 10.63
CA LEU A 154 12.99 -7.92 10.30
C LEU A 154 12.03 -8.33 11.42
N GLU A 155 12.48 -8.29 12.68
CA GLU A 155 11.66 -8.57 13.86
C GLU A 155 10.50 -7.57 14.00
N LEU A 156 10.75 -6.31 13.67
CA LEU A 156 9.70 -5.29 13.66
C LEU A 156 8.61 -5.61 12.65
N LEU A 157 8.99 -5.95 11.40
CA LEU A 157 8.03 -6.36 10.38
C LEU A 157 7.26 -7.61 10.79
N PHE A 158 7.96 -8.57 11.39
CA PHE A 158 7.35 -9.78 11.91
C PHE A 158 6.33 -9.48 13.02
N SER A 159 6.67 -8.59 13.95
CA SER A 159 5.78 -8.19 15.06
C SER A 159 4.51 -7.51 14.53
N ILE A 160 4.64 -6.61 13.55
CA ILE A 160 3.49 -5.96 12.91
C ILE A 160 2.61 -7.00 12.22
N TYR A 161 3.22 -7.90 11.44
CA TYR A 161 2.51 -8.97 10.76
C TYR A 161 1.74 -9.90 11.73
N GLN A 162 2.40 -10.31 12.81
CA GLN A 162 1.78 -11.18 13.83
C GLN A 162 0.63 -10.47 14.56
N ALA A 163 0.82 -9.21 14.97
CA ALA A 163 -0.23 -8.42 15.61
C ALA A 163 -1.43 -8.25 14.68
N GLU A 164 -1.19 -8.07 13.38
CA GLU A 164 -2.23 -7.94 12.38
C GLU A 164 -3.04 -9.23 12.21
N ILE A 165 -2.39 -10.38 12.09
CA ILE A 165 -3.07 -11.69 12.00
C ILE A 165 -3.93 -11.95 13.25
N GLN A 166 -3.41 -11.58 14.43
CA GLN A 166 -4.11 -11.77 15.70
C GLN A 166 -5.23 -10.74 15.93
N GLY A 167 -5.41 -9.76 15.05
CA GLY A 167 -6.37 -8.65 15.22
C GLY A 167 -6.02 -7.73 16.40
N LYS A 168 -4.73 -7.67 16.80
CA LYS A 168 -4.23 -6.88 17.93
C LYS A 168 -3.45 -5.64 17.51
N LEU A 169 -3.23 -5.44 16.20
CA LEU A 169 -2.51 -4.28 15.71
C LEU A 169 -3.27 -3.00 16.01
N LYS A 170 -2.64 -2.09 16.76
CA LYS A 170 -3.17 -0.75 17.00
C LYS A 170 -2.82 0.16 15.84
N VAL A 171 -3.80 0.92 15.37
CA VAL A 171 -3.66 1.97 14.35
C VAL A 171 -4.26 3.27 14.89
N GLU A 172 -3.82 4.42 14.37
CA GLU A 172 -4.30 5.73 14.88
C GLU A 172 -5.78 5.95 14.59
N ASN A 173 -6.28 5.45 13.46
CA ASN A 173 -7.67 5.58 13.02
C ASN A 173 -8.44 4.25 13.12
N THR A 174 -8.74 3.81 14.34
CA THR A 174 -9.55 2.59 14.56
C THR A 174 -11.04 2.78 14.30
N LEU A 175 -11.53 4.03 14.20
CA LEU A 175 -12.95 4.34 13.99
C LEU A 175 -13.42 4.09 12.55
N GLU A 176 -12.53 3.90 11.60
CA GLU A 176 -12.84 3.76 10.18
C GLU A 176 -13.02 2.31 9.70
N ALA A 177 -13.14 1.35 10.60
CA ALA A 177 -13.44 -0.05 10.26
C ALA A 177 -14.74 -0.24 9.45
N LYS A 178 -15.53 0.82 9.27
CA LYS A 178 -16.74 0.86 8.45
C LYS A 178 -16.56 1.52 7.07
N ASN A 179 -15.36 2.01 6.74
CA ASN A 179 -15.07 2.56 5.42
C ASN A 179 -14.62 1.45 4.46
N PRO A 180 -15.44 1.00 3.53
CA PRO A 180 -15.07 -0.07 2.60
C PRO A 180 -14.08 0.39 1.52
N TYR A 181 -13.86 1.71 1.37
CA TYR A 181 -12.93 2.30 0.41
C TYR A 181 -11.95 3.28 1.08
N PRO A 182 -11.11 2.82 2.01
CA PRO A 182 -10.26 3.70 2.83
C PRO A 182 -9.11 4.35 2.05
N ARG A 183 -8.88 3.95 0.80
CA ARG A 183 -7.96 4.65 -0.11
C ARG A 183 -8.61 5.81 -0.85
N LEU A 184 -9.93 5.86 -0.88
CA LEU A 184 -10.68 6.91 -1.58
C LEU A 184 -11.29 7.90 -0.60
N PHE A 185 -12.03 7.44 0.39
CA PHE A 185 -12.70 8.30 1.37
C PHE A 185 -11.87 8.46 2.65
N VAL A 186 -11.87 9.66 3.21
CA VAL A 186 -11.15 9.95 4.47
C VAL A 186 -11.86 9.34 5.69
N SER A 187 -13.17 9.05 5.60
CA SER A 187 -13.95 8.39 6.67
C SER A 187 -15.11 7.57 6.12
N GLY A 188 -15.64 6.66 6.97
CA GLY A 188 -16.84 5.90 6.64
C GLY A 188 -18.09 6.79 6.52
N ASP A 189 -18.17 7.85 7.31
CA ASP A 189 -19.28 8.82 7.23
C ASP A 189 -19.32 9.48 5.84
N ILE A 190 -18.18 9.93 5.32
CA ILE A 190 -18.10 10.50 3.97
C ILE A 190 -18.46 9.46 2.90
N TYR A 191 -18.06 8.20 3.06
CA TYR A 191 -18.48 7.14 2.15
C TYR A 191 -20.00 6.97 2.14
N TYR A 192 -20.67 6.91 3.30
CA TYR A 192 -22.12 6.75 3.34
C TYR A 192 -22.88 7.96 2.79
N LYS A 193 -22.42 9.17 3.07
CA LYS A 193 -22.94 10.41 2.47
C LYS A 193 -22.74 10.44 0.94
N PHE A 194 -21.61 9.92 0.45
CA PHE A 194 -21.37 9.75 -0.98
C PHE A 194 -22.37 8.77 -1.61
N ILE A 195 -22.62 7.63 -1.00
CA ILE A 195 -23.63 6.66 -1.49
C ILE A 195 -25.03 7.27 -1.48
N GLU A 196 -25.40 7.99 -0.42
CA GLU A 196 -26.68 8.73 -0.37
C GLU A 196 -26.79 9.73 -1.51
N TYR A 197 -25.76 10.57 -1.71
CA TYR A 197 -25.74 11.55 -2.78
C TYR A 197 -25.87 10.91 -4.16
N THR A 198 -25.11 9.85 -4.44
CA THR A 198 -25.15 9.18 -5.74
C THR A 198 -26.47 8.49 -6.02
N ASN A 199 -27.15 7.99 -5.01
CA ASN A 199 -28.48 7.37 -5.16
C ASN A 199 -29.62 8.37 -5.31
N THR A 200 -29.46 9.61 -4.86
CA THR A 200 -30.60 10.55 -4.72
C THR A 200 -30.44 11.86 -5.50
N LYS A 201 -29.23 12.25 -5.90
CA LYS A 201 -28.96 13.59 -6.44
C LYS A 201 -28.35 13.57 -7.84
N ILE A 202 -27.91 12.42 -8.35
CA ILE A 202 -27.32 12.32 -9.69
C ILE A 202 -28.44 12.27 -10.75
N LEU A 203 -28.43 13.21 -11.67
CA LEU A 203 -29.34 13.31 -12.82
C LEU A 203 -28.57 13.21 -14.13
N ASP A 204 -27.48 13.96 -14.27
CA ASP A 204 -26.52 13.90 -15.36
C ASP A 204 -25.23 13.27 -14.82
N TRP A 205 -25.05 12.00 -15.12
CA TRP A 205 -23.92 11.25 -14.55
C TRP A 205 -22.57 11.95 -14.76
N TYR A 206 -22.33 12.55 -15.94
CA TYR A 206 -21.03 13.13 -16.27
C TYR A 206 -20.77 14.43 -15.53
N LEU A 207 -21.72 15.36 -15.56
CA LEU A 207 -21.55 16.66 -14.89
C LEU A 207 -21.69 16.55 -13.38
N ASP A 208 -22.58 15.69 -12.90
CA ASP A 208 -22.79 15.52 -11.44
C ASP A 208 -21.62 14.79 -10.79
N PHE A 209 -21.07 13.72 -11.40
CA PHE A 209 -19.85 13.08 -10.89
C PHE A 209 -18.62 13.97 -11.04
N SER A 210 -18.53 14.78 -12.09
CA SER A 210 -17.49 15.79 -12.23
C SER A 210 -17.52 16.77 -11.06
N TYR A 211 -18.68 17.35 -10.78
CA TYR A 211 -18.90 18.24 -9.66
C TYR A 211 -18.58 17.56 -8.33
N LEU A 212 -19.22 16.42 -8.07
CA LEU A 212 -19.09 15.67 -6.82
C LEU A 212 -17.63 15.34 -6.49
N LYS A 213 -16.90 14.74 -7.44
CA LYS A 213 -15.49 14.41 -7.24
C LYS A 213 -14.64 15.65 -6.94
N LYS A 214 -14.76 16.69 -7.76
CA LYS A 214 -13.94 17.91 -7.60
C LYS A 214 -14.27 18.66 -6.30
N ARG A 215 -15.53 18.64 -5.88
CA ARG A 215 -15.96 19.24 -4.63
C ARG A 215 -15.44 18.45 -3.41
N LEU A 216 -15.57 17.13 -3.43
CA LEU A 216 -15.02 16.25 -2.39
C LEU A 216 -13.49 16.39 -2.24
N GLU A 217 -12.75 16.51 -3.37
CA GLU A 217 -11.30 16.76 -3.34
C GLU A 217 -10.97 18.15 -2.76
N HIS A 218 -11.76 19.17 -3.11
CA HIS A 218 -11.61 20.54 -2.59
C HIS A 218 -11.81 20.60 -1.07
N GLU A 219 -12.87 19.93 -0.57
CA GLU A 219 -13.17 19.83 0.86
C GLU A 219 -12.30 18.83 1.61
N LYS A 220 -11.34 18.17 0.92
CA LYS A 220 -10.47 17.13 1.49
C LYS A 220 -11.22 15.94 2.10
N MET A 221 -12.39 15.64 1.58
CA MET A 221 -13.22 14.49 1.98
C MET A 221 -12.81 13.19 1.28
N ILE A 222 -12.13 13.30 0.14
CA ILE A 222 -11.51 12.17 -0.54
C ILE A 222 -10.03 12.45 -0.79
N TYR A 223 -9.25 11.38 -0.90
CA TYR A 223 -7.86 11.46 -1.31
C TYR A 223 -7.76 11.75 -2.80
N ARG A 224 -6.74 12.52 -3.19
CA ARG A 224 -6.54 12.90 -4.59
C ARG A 224 -6.33 11.67 -5.46
N THR A 225 -7.23 11.45 -6.41
CA THR A 225 -7.30 10.29 -7.29
C THR A 225 -7.45 10.75 -8.74
N LYS A 226 -6.85 10.00 -9.69
CA LYS A 226 -7.07 10.28 -11.13
C LYS A 226 -8.56 10.11 -11.47
N ASP A 227 -9.04 10.92 -12.41
CA ASP A 227 -10.48 10.92 -12.78
C ASP A 227 -10.93 9.53 -13.27
N ASN A 228 -10.13 8.88 -14.11
CA ASN A 228 -10.43 7.53 -14.61
C ASN A 228 -10.42 6.46 -13.50
N GLU A 229 -9.52 6.57 -12.53
CA GLU A 229 -9.47 5.63 -11.41
C GLU A 229 -10.65 5.82 -10.46
N PHE A 230 -11.02 7.08 -10.16
CA PHE A 230 -12.21 7.38 -9.37
C PHE A 230 -13.47 6.78 -10.03
N MET A 231 -13.67 7.04 -11.32
CA MET A 231 -14.85 6.54 -12.03
C MET A 231 -14.86 5.01 -12.13
N ARG A 232 -13.70 4.37 -12.31
CA ARG A 232 -13.58 2.91 -12.29
C ARG A 232 -14.03 2.33 -10.94
N ILE A 233 -13.56 2.91 -9.83
CA ILE A 233 -13.96 2.47 -8.49
C ILE A 233 -15.48 2.62 -8.32
N VAL A 234 -16.02 3.77 -8.68
CA VAL A 234 -17.46 4.08 -8.52
C VAL A 234 -18.34 3.15 -9.40
N HIS A 235 -17.91 2.85 -10.62
CA HIS A 235 -18.62 1.99 -11.54
C HIS A 235 -18.41 0.50 -11.23
N ASP A 236 -17.15 0.02 -11.24
CA ASP A 236 -16.83 -1.41 -11.21
C ASP A 236 -16.91 -2.00 -9.80
N GLU A 237 -16.51 -1.23 -8.78
CA GLU A 237 -16.40 -1.74 -7.41
C GLU A 237 -17.61 -1.37 -6.54
N MET A 238 -18.10 -0.11 -6.65
CA MET A 238 -19.28 0.33 -5.88
C MET A 238 -20.60 0.00 -6.58
N ALA A 239 -20.55 -0.30 -7.88
CA ALA A 239 -21.71 -0.63 -8.71
C ALA A 239 -22.85 0.39 -8.59
N VAL A 240 -22.53 1.70 -8.62
CA VAL A 240 -23.51 2.77 -8.51
C VAL A 240 -24.54 2.67 -9.64
N PRO A 241 -25.85 2.53 -9.35
CA PRO A 241 -26.86 2.11 -10.32
C PRO A 241 -26.96 2.97 -11.60
N ILE A 242 -26.82 4.30 -11.45
CA ILE A 242 -26.93 5.23 -12.58
C ILE A 242 -25.84 5.08 -13.64
N LEU A 243 -24.73 4.40 -13.30
CA LEU A 243 -23.61 4.20 -14.22
C LEU A 243 -23.72 2.90 -15.04
N LYS A 244 -24.67 2.00 -14.72
CA LYS A 244 -24.71 0.65 -15.29
C LYS A 244 -24.94 0.62 -16.81
N ASP A 245 -25.72 1.56 -17.34
CA ASP A 245 -26.22 1.43 -18.72
C ASP A 245 -25.51 2.34 -19.74
N ASN A 246 -24.84 3.42 -19.32
CA ASN A 246 -24.34 4.45 -20.25
C ASN A 246 -22.86 4.81 -20.09
N TYR A 247 -22.18 4.29 -19.09
CA TYR A 247 -20.85 4.75 -18.70
C TYR A 247 -19.74 4.39 -19.69
N TYR A 248 -19.72 3.17 -20.23
CA TYR A 248 -18.59 2.67 -21.01
C TYR A 248 -18.45 3.30 -22.40
N GLU A 249 -19.55 3.62 -23.06
CA GLU A 249 -19.51 4.17 -24.42
C GLU A 249 -19.07 5.65 -24.42
N ASP A 250 -19.59 6.44 -23.48
CA ASP A 250 -19.25 7.86 -23.35
C ASP A 250 -17.89 8.12 -22.70
N TYR A 251 -17.46 7.28 -21.77
CA TYR A 251 -16.21 7.49 -21.03
C TYR A 251 -14.94 7.19 -21.82
N LYS A 252 -14.99 6.26 -22.77
CA LYS A 252 -13.88 6.02 -23.72
C LYS A 252 -13.52 7.27 -24.53
N VAL A 253 -14.49 8.15 -24.73
CA VAL A 253 -14.34 9.41 -25.48
C VAL A 253 -13.91 10.58 -24.58
N LYS A 254 -14.23 10.58 -23.28
CA LYS A 254 -14.05 11.71 -22.35
C LYS A 254 -13.17 11.35 -21.15
N ASN A 255 -11.92 11.01 -21.37
CA ASN A 255 -10.93 10.59 -20.32
C ASN A 255 -10.71 11.56 -19.15
N LYS A 256 -11.48 12.65 -19.01
CA LYS A 256 -11.35 13.63 -17.94
C LYS A 256 -12.71 14.16 -17.51
N LEU A 257 -12.93 14.20 -16.21
CA LEU A 257 -14.05 14.92 -15.62
C LEU A 257 -13.87 16.43 -15.80
N VAL A 258 -14.97 17.16 -15.86
CA VAL A 258 -14.96 18.63 -16.01
C VAL A 258 -14.46 19.29 -14.74
N SER A 259 -13.86 20.47 -14.87
CA SER A 259 -13.43 21.26 -13.71
C SER A 259 -14.62 21.70 -12.84
N LEU A 260 -14.36 21.97 -11.57
CA LEU A 260 -15.37 22.39 -10.60
C LEU A 260 -16.17 23.60 -11.12
N ASN A 261 -15.50 24.65 -11.62
CA ASN A 261 -16.15 25.85 -12.14
C ASN A 261 -17.10 25.60 -13.31
N LYS A 262 -16.83 24.57 -14.12
CA LYS A 262 -17.67 24.22 -15.30
C LYS A 262 -18.83 23.30 -14.93
N SER A 263 -18.73 22.57 -13.83
CA SER A 263 -19.75 21.64 -13.36
C SER A 263 -20.58 22.20 -12.21
N SER A 264 -20.18 23.32 -11.61
CA SER A 264 -20.91 23.96 -10.49
C SER A 264 -22.22 24.62 -10.97
N THR A 265 -23.30 24.38 -10.21
CA THR A 265 -24.59 25.06 -10.33
C THR A 265 -25.15 25.27 -8.92
N SER A 266 -26.01 26.26 -8.72
CA SER A 266 -26.65 26.50 -7.42
C SER A 266 -27.36 25.27 -6.87
N GLN A 267 -27.95 24.45 -7.74
CA GLN A 267 -28.63 23.21 -7.34
C GLN A 267 -27.62 22.17 -6.83
N ARG A 268 -26.48 21.97 -7.53
CA ARG A 268 -25.42 21.04 -7.10
C ARG A 268 -24.79 21.49 -5.80
N GLU A 269 -24.49 22.78 -5.65
CA GLU A 269 -23.98 23.35 -4.39
C GLU A 269 -24.94 23.10 -3.23
N ASN A 270 -26.24 23.41 -3.39
CA ASN A 270 -27.23 23.18 -2.36
C ASN A 270 -27.38 21.70 -1.99
N ASN A 271 -27.40 20.81 -3.00
CA ASN A 271 -27.48 19.37 -2.77
C ASN A 271 -26.26 18.86 -2.00
N PHE A 272 -25.07 19.32 -2.40
CA PHE A 272 -23.81 18.93 -1.75
C PHE A 272 -23.77 19.40 -0.30
N ASN A 273 -24.00 20.72 -0.07
CA ASN A 273 -23.95 21.31 1.26
C ASN A 273 -24.97 20.64 2.20
N LYS A 274 -26.17 20.32 1.70
CA LYS A 274 -27.19 19.62 2.49
C LYS A 274 -26.79 18.19 2.85
N THR A 275 -26.16 17.44 1.91
CA THR A 275 -25.81 16.04 2.16
C THR A 275 -24.56 15.92 3.02
N PHE A 276 -23.56 16.79 2.80
CA PHE A 276 -22.28 16.74 3.51
C PHE A 276 -22.22 17.68 4.74
N GLU A 277 -23.31 18.43 5.03
CA GLU A 277 -23.46 19.30 6.20
C GLU A 277 -22.39 20.40 6.29
N ILE A 278 -22.18 21.12 5.18
CA ILE A 278 -21.22 22.22 5.07
C ILE A 278 -21.96 23.56 5.07
#